data_c14e2579a9a0dff6c4076becec5ad70e
#
_entry.id   c14e2579a9a0dff6c4076becec5ad70e
#
_cell.length_a   1.000
_cell.length_b   1.000
_cell.length_c   1.000
_cell.angle_alpha   90.00
_cell.angle_beta   90.00
_cell.angle_gamma   90.00
#
_symmetry.space_group_name_H-M   'P 1'
#
loop_
_entity.id
_entity.type
_entity.pdbx_description
1 polymer ?
#
loop_
_entity_poly.entity_id
_entity_poly.type
_entity_poly.pdbx_seq_one_letter_code
_entity_poly.pdbx_strand_id
1 'polypeptide(L)'
;MPVTNWTQTVIDGKNYLVIDVAKLRIPLDWDPNSNVFIAVAAPTGGVMDYPALVQGDPGVTPDIDTVINFTALSPTDPTPESASWTETAPNVYKLNLALRNGAAGADGTALLNLASYGTAVAGKILVVNPAATSFVYQTQKVGDRYFPTTLISTPSGNAAFTLGVVSIGPLDFDWRPEPHAGCKRIAGTASDVQVDLIARLNGEAAGNIVGRGWSDPGTTPPPCIMIPGPPAGSADTYDKVSAGATATIHLRAERQSGTGTFTTAATDTKFWVKANPIP
;
A
#
# COMPACT_ATOMS: atom_id res chain seq x y z
N MET A 1 15.52 -19.45 24.22
CA MET A 1 15.12 -20.50 25.19
C MET A 1 14.88 -21.76 24.40
N PRO A 2 15.43 -22.90 24.77
CA PRO A 2 15.08 -24.14 24.05
C PRO A 2 13.60 -24.43 24.31
N VAL A 3 12.86 -24.67 23.23
CA VAL A 3 11.45 -25.10 23.29
C VAL A 3 11.44 -26.52 23.88
N THR A 4 11.15 -26.63 25.16
CA THR A 4 11.18 -27.89 25.89
C THR A 4 9.86 -28.65 25.92
N ASN A 5 8.87 -28.23 25.10
CA ASN A 5 7.50 -28.76 25.21
C ASN A 5 7.01 -29.52 23.98
N TRP A 6 7.90 -30.17 23.25
CA TRP A 6 7.50 -31.14 22.23
C TRP A 6 7.35 -32.50 22.87
N THR A 7 6.18 -33.09 22.75
CA THR A 7 5.93 -34.46 23.20
C THR A 7 5.74 -35.36 21.98
N GLN A 8 6.51 -36.44 21.91
CA GLN A 8 6.31 -37.46 20.90
C GLN A 8 5.09 -38.31 21.27
N THR A 9 4.15 -38.43 20.35
CA THR A 9 2.97 -39.29 20.56
C THR A 9 2.63 -40.08 19.30
N VAL A 10 1.94 -41.21 19.45
CA VAL A 10 1.48 -42.02 18.34
C VAL A 10 0.00 -41.74 18.12
N ILE A 11 -0.39 -41.37 16.90
CA ILE A 11 -1.77 -41.16 16.49
C ILE A 11 -1.99 -41.98 15.18
N ASP A 12 -2.99 -42.82 15.17
CA ASP A 12 -3.34 -43.69 14.02
C ASP A 12 -2.14 -44.48 13.48
N GLY A 13 -1.29 -44.99 14.38
CA GLY A 13 -0.12 -45.77 14.05
C GLY A 13 1.09 -45.00 13.51
N LYS A 14 1.03 -43.66 13.45
CA LYS A 14 2.13 -42.79 13.02
C LYS A 14 2.68 -41.97 14.19
N ASN A 15 3.98 -41.74 14.15
CA ASN A 15 4.65 -40.88 15.15
C ASN A 15 4.47 -39.40 14.83
N TYR A 16 4.10 -38.62 15.83
CA TYR A 16 3.95 -37.14 15.73
C TYR A 16 4.72 -36.46 16.86
N LEU A 17 5.23 -35.28 16.58
CA LEU A 17 5.62 -34.33 17.60
C LEU A 17 4.44 -33.39 17.86
N VAL A 18 4.02 -33.30 19.11
CA VAL A 18 2.85 -32.50 19.53
C VAL A 18 3.31 -31.38 20.45
N ILE A 19 2.85 -30.17 20.18
CA ILE A 19 2.98 -29.02 21.08
C ILE A 19 1.65 -28.85 21.79
N ASP A 20 1.61 -28.99 23.10
CA ASP A 20 0.39 -28.93 23.91
C ASP A 20 -0.32 -27.56 23.80
N VAL A 21 0.46 -26.49 23.68
CA VAL A 21 -0.10 -25.11 23.64
C VAL A 21 -0.80 -24.81 22.31
N ALA A 22 -0.36 -25.39 21.19
CA ALA A 22 -0.92 -25.14 19.87
C ALA A 22 -1.57 -26.37 19.24
N LYS A 23 -1.49 -27.55 19.87
CA LYS A 23 -1.95 -28.84 19.34
C LYS A 23 -1.48 -29.10 17.91
N LEU A 24 -0.27 -28.63 17.58
CA LEU A 24 0.34 -28.89 16.28
C LEU A 24 0.80 -30.34 16.20
N ARG A 25 0.37 -31.05 15.16
CA ARG A 25 0.73 -32.45 14.90
C ARG A 25 1.53 -32.53 13.63
N ILE A 26 2.79 -32.90 13.74
CA ILE A 26 3.68 -33.07 12.59
C ILE A 26 4.04 -34.55 12.51
N PRO A 27 3.83 -35.24 11.37
CA PRO A 27 4.33 -36.61 11.18
C PRO A 27 5.84 -36.65 11.36
N LEU A 28 6.35 -37.66 12.06
CA LEU A 28 7.79 -37.80 12.30
C LEU A 28 8.56 -38.20 11.04
N ASP A 29 7.84 -38.80 10.07
CA ASP A 29 8.32 -39.19 8.75
C ASP A 29 8.08 -38.12 7.68
N TRP A 30 7.81 -36.87 8.10
CA TRP A 30 7.62 -35.77 7.19
C TRP A 30 8.88 -35.50 6.34
N ASP A 31 8.71 -35.55 5.01
CA ASP A 31 9.76 -35.20 4.07
C ASP A 31 9.76 -33.68 3.82
N PRO A 32 10.84 -32.96 4.16
CA PRO A 32 10.94 -31.52 3.90
C PRO A 32 10.86 -31.16 2.39
N ASN A 33 11.05 -32.13 1.49
CA ASN A 33 10.95 -31.91 0.05
C ASN A 33 9.52 -32.12 -0.51
N SER A 34 8.55 -32.41 0.35
CA SER A 34 7.17 -32.76 -0.08
C SER A 34 6.28 -31.56 -0.40
N ASN A 35 6.78 -30.34 -0.55
CA ASN A 35 6.02 -29.12 -0.82
C ASN A 35 4.89 -28.81 0.19
N VAL A 36 4.94 -29.35 1.38
CA VAL A 36 3.99 -29.06 2.45
C VAL A 36 4.54 -27.94 3.33
N PHE A 37 3.90 -26.79 3.31
CA PHE A 37 4.21 -25.69 4.24
C PHE A 37 3.38 -25.85 5.51
N ILE A 38 4.06 -25.91 6.65
CA ILE A 38 3.42 -25.86 7.96
C ILE A 38 3.65 -24.46 8.53
N ALA A 39 2.62 -23.63 8.53
CA ALA A 39 2.66 -22.35 9.18
C ALA A 39 1.98 -22.42 10.54
N VAL A 40 2.69 -22.10 11.61
CA VAL A 40 2.13 -21.98 12.95
C VAL A 40 2.10 -20.52 13.36
N ALA A 41 0.90 -19.98 13.52
CA ALA A 41 0.68 -18.66 14.08
C ALA A 41 0.56 -18.78 15.60
N ALA A 42 1.37 -18.03 16.34
CA ALA A 42 1.21 -17.92 17.78
C ALA A 42 -0.02 -17.07 18.11
N PRO A 43 -0.76 -17.34 19.20
CA PRO A 43 -1.96 -16.58 19.59
C PRO A 43 -1.71 -15.08 19.83
N THR A 44 -0.48 -14.67 19.99
CA THR A 44 -0.04 -13.29 20.24
C THR A 44 0.55 -12.59 19.03
N GLY A 45 0.42 -13.17 17.81
CA GLY A 45 0.89 -12.53 16.56
C GLY A 45 2.41 -12.58 16.35
N GLY A 46 3.15 -13.31 17.15
CA GLY A 46 4.58 -13.57 16.96
C GLY A 46 4.83 -14.78 16.07
N VAL A 47 5.83 -14.72 15.21
CA VAL A 47 6.36 -15.88 14.49
C VAL A 47 7.22 -16.66 15.48
N MET A 48 6.89 -17.93 15.71
CA MET A 48 7.79 -18.81 16.48
C MET A 48 9.07 -19.04 15.68
N ASP A 49 10.20 -18.76 16.30
CA ASP A 49 11.50 -19.12 15.75
C ASP A 49 11.66 -20.64 15.86
N TYR A 50 11.54 -21.34 14.74
CA TYR A 50 11.80 -22.77 14.66
C TYR A 50 13.28 -22.98 14.53
N PRO A 51 13.95 -23.65 15.48
CA PRO A 51 15.31 -24.06 15.26
C PRO A 51 15.32 -25.11 14.13
N ALA A 52 15.82 -24.68 12.99
CA ALA A 52 16.16 -25.52 11.84
C ALA A 52 15.02 -26.38 11.24
N LEU A 53 13.99 -25.75 10.73
CA LEU A 53 13.52 -26.21 9.43
C LEU A 53 14.71 -25.92 8.48
N VAL A 54 15.44 -26.96 8.13
CA VAL A 54 16.42 -26.85 7.05
C VAL A 54 15.63 -26.44 5.83
N GLN A 55 15.71 -25.18 5.50
CA GLN A 55 15.22 -24.72 4.21
C GLN A 55 16.00 -25.54 3.18
N GLY A 56 15.31 -26.42 2.47
CA GLY A 56 15.92 -27.10 1.35
C GLY A 56 16.57 -26.07 0.45
N ASP A 57 17.68 -26.43 -0.15
CA ASP A 57 18.33 -25.55 -1.10
C ASP A 57 17.27 -24.99 -2.05
N PRO A 58 17.27 -23.66 -2.29
CA PRO A 58 16.34 -23.08 -3.24
C PRO A 58 16.43 -23.89 -4.53
N GLY A 59 15.30 -24.42 -4.98
CA GLY A 59 15.27 -25.10 -6.26
C GLY A 59 15.93 -24.19 -7.32
N VAL A 60 16.75 -24.76 -8.16
CA VAL A 60 17.39 -24.01 -9.23
C VAL A 60 16.30 -23.33 -10.04
N THR A 61 16.26 -22.03 -10.03
CA THR A 61 15.30 -21.25 -10.83
C THR A 61 15.56 -21.56 -12.28
N PRO A 62 14.59 -22.09 -13.04
CA PRO A 62 14.80 -22.33 -14.46
C PRO A 62 15.08 -20.99 -15.16
N ASP A 63 16.11 -20.98 -15.98
CA ASP A 63 16.41 -19.85 -16.84
C ASP A 63 15.56 -19.96 -18.12
N ILE A 64 14.94 -18.86 -18.49
CA ILE A 64 14.08 -18.80 -19.68
C ILE A 64 14.83 -18.04 -20.76
N ASP A 65 15.10 -18.71 -21.88
CA ASP A 65 15.69 -18.05 -23.04
C ASP A 65 14.79 -16.87 -23.49
N THR A 66 15.38 -15.72 -23.64
CA THR A 66 14.68 -14.50 -24.09
C THR A 66 14.22 -14.59 -25.55
N VAL A 67 14.71 -15.57 -26.30
CA VAL A 67 14.33 -15.81 -27.71
C VAL A 67 13.23 -16.84 -27.78
N ILE A 68 12.04 -16.44 -28.21
CA ILE A 68 10.92 -17.33 -28.48
C ILE A 68 11.03 -17.85 -29.91
N ASN A 69 10.94 -19.17 -30.10
CA ASN A 69 10.75 -19.77 -31.41
C ASN A 69 9.27 -19.61 -31.81
N PHE A 70 9.00 -18.72 -32.74
CA PHE A 70 7.66 -18.49 -33.24
C PHE A 70 7.50 -19.06 -34.65
N THR A 71 6.53 -19.95 -34.85
CA THR A 71 6.11 -20.45 -36.16
C THR A 71 4.71 -19.94 -36.48
N ALA A 72 4.62 -19.08 -37.48
CA ALA A 72 3.31 -18.62 -37.96
C ALA A 72 2.72 -19.71 -38.90
N LEU A 73 1.58 -20.29 -38.50
CA LEU A 73 0.80 -21.20 -39.34
C LEU A 73 -0.14 -20.38 -40.22
N SER A 74 -0.35 -20.80 -41.47
CA SER A 74 -1.34 -20.16 -42.33
C SER A 74 -2.76 -20.44 -41.81
N PRO A 75 -3.77 -19.59 -42.13
CA PRO A 75 -5.13 -19.81 -41.69
C PRO A 75 -5.73 -21.17 -42.08
N THR A 76 -5.23 -21.76 -43.15
CA THR A 76 -5.70 -23.04 -43.70
C THR A 76 -4.74 -24.19 -43.41
N ASP A 77 -3.67 -23.97 -42.64
CA ASP A 77 -2.73 -25.03 -42.27
C ASP A 77 -3.39 -26.06 -41.38
N PRO A 78 -3.36 -27.37 -41.72
CA PRO A 78 -3.98 -28.39 -40.88
C PRO A 78 -3.20 -28.70 -39.59
N THR A 79 -1.99 -28.18 -39.44
CA THR A 79 -1.15 -28.40 -38.24
C THR A 79 -1.82 -27.77 -37.01
N PRO A 80 -2.02 -28.50 -35.91
CA PRO A 80 -2.56 -27.95 -34.68
C PRO A 80 -1.66 -26.82 -34.13
N GLU A 81 -2.28 -25.80 -33.57
CA GLU A 81 -1.57 -24.82 -32.78
C GLU A 81 -0.95 -25.49 -31.55
N SER A 82 0.25 -25.09 -31.22
CA SER A 82 0.97 -25.69 -30.09
C SER A 82 1.84 -24.68 -29.36
N ALA A 83 2.00 -24.95 -28.08
CA ALA A 83 2.98 -24.29 -27.24
C ALA A 83 3.76 -25.38 -26.49
N SER A 84 5.06 -25.33 -26.56
CA SER A 84 5.92 -26.29 -25.86
C SER A 84 7.19 -25.63 -25.36
N TRP A 85 7.72 -26.17 -24.29
CA TRP A 85 9.03 -25.81 -23.79
C TRP A 85 10.06 -26.84 -24.26
N THR A 86 11.20 -26.39 -24.72
CA THR A 86 12.35 -27.24 -25.01
C THR A 86 13.50 -26.84 -24.14
N GLU A 87 14.09 -27.78 -23.44
CA GLU A 87 15.31 -27.56 -22.68
C GLU A 87 16.48 -27.47 -23.69
N THR A 88 17.16 -26.34 -23.74
CA THR A 88 18.27 -26.07 -24.65
C THR A 88 19.63 -26.27 -23.98
N ALA A 89 19.69 -26.16 -22.67
CA ALA A 89 20.80 -26.47 -21.80
C ALA A 89 20.26 -26.82 -20.41
N PRO A 90 21.04 -27.42 -19.50
CA PRO A 90 20.56 -27.74 -18.16
C PRO A 90 19.89 -26.56 -17.48
N ASN A 91 18.62 -26.70 -17.15
CA ASN A 91 17.73 -25.68 -16.57
C ASN A 91 17.46 -24.43 -17.45
N VAL A 92 17.82 -24.44 -18.73
CA VAL A 92 17.51 -23.35 -19.68
C VAL A 92 16.42 -23.82 -20.62
N TYR A 93 15.28 -23.14 -20.59
CA TYR A 93 14.11 -23.51 -21.37
C TYR A 93 13.78 -22.47 -22.42
N LYS A 94 13.44 -22.93 -23.60
CA LYS A 94 13.02 -22.12 -24.74
C LYS A 94 11.56 -22.39 -25.06
N LEU A 95 10.78 -21.33 -25.20
CA LEU A 95 9.37 -21.43 -25.59
C LEU A 95 9.28 -21.55 -27.12
N ASN A 96 8.63 -22.59 -27.59
CA ASN A 96 8.25 -22.78 -28.98
C ASN A 96 6.74 -22.56 -29.10
N LEU A 97 6.34 -21.67 -29.98
CA LEU A 97 4.93 -21.37 -30.28
C LEU A 97 4.67 -21.61 -31.76
N ALA A 98 3.64 -22.37 -32.05
CA ALA A 98 3.09 -22.48 -33.39
C ALA A 98 1.63 -21.97 -33.32
N LEU A 99 1.39 -20.78 -33.85
CA LEU A 99 0.09 -20.14 -33.81
C LEU A 99 -0.41 -19.86 -35.23
N ARG A 100 -1.71 -20.05 -35.43
CA ARG A 100 -2.35 -19.80 -36.72
C ARG A 100 -2.58 -18.32 -36.91
N ASN A 101 -2.13 -17.80 -38.03
CA ASN A 101 -2.53 -16.46 -38.45
C ASN A 101 -4.04 -16.46 -38.70
N GLY A 102 -4.74 -15.46 -38.18
CA GLY A 102 -6.13 -15.27 -38.51
C GLY A 102 -6.33 -15.15 -40.02
N ALA A 103 -7.46 -15.63 -40.54
CA ALA A 103 -7.86 -15.33 -41.91
C ALA A 103 -7.84 -13.82 -42.09
N ALA A 104 -7.37 -13.33 -43.23
CA ALA A 104 -7.17 -11.91 -43.52
C ALA A 104 -8.39 -11.05 -43.18
N GLY A 105 -8.55 -10.76 -41.96
CA GLY A 105 -9.50 -9.87 -41.34
C GLY A 105 -8.77 -9.10 -40.25
N ALA A 106 -9.23 -7.93 -39.91
CA ALA A 106 -8.54 -6.93 -39.09
C ALA A 106 -8.01 -7.40 -37.73
N ASP A 107 -8.33 -8.62 -37.26
CA ASP A 107 -8.09 -9.05 -35.88
C ASP A 107 -7.11 -10.20 -35.71
N GLY A 108 -6.31 -10.51 -36.75
CA GLY A 108 -5.43 -11.69 -36.77
C GLY A 108 -4.11 -11.57 -36.01
N THR A 109 -3.80 -10.50 -35.39
CA THR A 109 -2.63 -10.40 -34.51
C THR A 109 -3.12 -10.34 -33.06
N ALA A 110 -2.97 -11.46 -32.36
CA ALA A 110 -3.16 -11.51 -30.91
C ALA A 110 -2.18 -10.59 -30.14
N LEU A 111 -1.40 -9.81 -30.84
CA LEU A 111 -0.56 -8.77 -30.27
C LEU A 111 -1.41 -7.53 -30.04
N LEU A 112 -1.38 -7.06 -28.81
CA LEU A 112 -1.98 -5.79 -28.42
C LEU A 112 -1.37 -4.69 -29.29
N ASN A 113 -2.04 -4.31 -30.37
CA ASN A 113 -1.59 -3.20 -31.20
C ASN A 113 -1.95 -1.90 -30.47
N LEU A 114 -0.96 -1.24 -29.93
CA LEU A 114 -1.12 -0.01 -29.19
C LEU A 114 -1.86 1.07 -29.99
N ALA A 115 -1.66 1.11 -31.32
CA ALA A 115 -2.33 2.06 -32.20
C ALA A 115 -3.85 1.83 -32.32
N SER A 116 -4.34 0.62 -32.04
CA SER A 116 -5.77 0.29 -32.04
C SER A 116 -6.56 0.96 -30.89
N TYR A 117 -5.87 1.45 -29.90
CA TYR A 117 -6.47 2.07 -28.70
C TYR A 117 -6.21 3.57 -28.61
N GLY A 118 -5.78 4.19 -29.71
CA GLY A 118 -5.41 5.61 -29.79
C GLY A 118 -3.90 5.83 -29.79
N THR A 119 -3.49 7.09 -29.75
CA THR A 119 -2.07 7.43 -29.73
C THR A 119 -1.46 7.02 -28.41
N ALA A 120 -0.51 6.10 -28.46
CA ALA A 120 0.26 5.70 -27.28
C ALA A 120 1.08 6.87 -26.75
N VAL A 121 0.99 7.12 -25.45
CA VAL A 121 1.75 8.17 -24.78
C VAL A 121 2.55 7.53 -23.63
N ALA A 122 3.84 7.84 -23.55
CA ALA A 122 4.70 7.34 -22.48
C ALA A 122 4.14 7.67 -21.11
N GLY A 123 4.20 6.70 -20.18
CA GLY A 123 3.70 6.84 -18.81
C GLY A 123 2.18 6.68 -18.64
N LYS A 124 1.43 6.39 -19.70
CA LYS A 124 0.01 6.05 -19.60
C LYS A 124 -0.22 4.54 -19.56
N ILE A 125 -1.28 4.14 -18.87
CA ILE A 125 -1.75 2.77 -18.80
C ILE A 125 -3.01 2.61 -19.65
N LEU A 126 -3.24 1.39 -20.12
CA LEU A 126 -4.44 1.03 -20.84
C LEU A 126 -5.52 0.60 -19.85
N VAL A 127 -6.64 1.27 -19.85
CA VAL A 127 -7.76 0.99 -18.95
C VAL A 127 -9.05 0.82 -19.75
N VAL A 128 -10.03 0.13 -19.16
CA VAL A 128 -11.38 0.07 -19.70
C VAL A 128 -12.06 1.43 -19.48
N ASN A 129 -12.71 1.97 -20.50
CA ASN A 129 -13.46 3.22 -20.37
C ASN A 129 -14.65 3.06 -19.41
N PRO A 130 -15.22 4.14 -18.85
CA PRO A 130 -16.34 4.06 -17.91
C PRO A 130 -17.60 3.37 -18.47
N ALA A 131 -17.79 3.37 -19.80
CA ALA A 131 -18.89 2.68 -20.45
C ALA A 131 -18.63 1.18 -20.66
N ALA A 132 -17.48 0.66 -20.28
CA ALA A 132 -17.02 -0.72 -20.44
C ALA A 132 -17.07 -1.23 -21.91
N THR A 133 -16.91 -0.34 -22.87
CA THR A 133 -17.03 -0.64 -24.32
C THR A 133 -15.71 -0.68 -25.06
N SER A 134 -14.64 -0.10 -24.50
CA SER A 134 -13.33 0.01 -25.14
C SER A 134 -12.22 0.22 -24.14
N PHE A 135 -10.98 0.04 -24.60
CA PHE A 135 -9.79 0.47 -23.85
C PHE A 135 -9.39 1.89 -24.26
N VAL A 136 -8.89 2.64 -23.30
CA VAL A 136 -8.35 3.99 -23.47
C VAL A 136 -7.07 4.17 -22.69
N TYR A 137 -6.17 5.04 -23.16
CA TYR A 137 -4.99 5.40 -22.41
C TYR A 137 -5.34 6.42 -21.32
N GLN A 138 -4.99 6.10 -20.10
CA GLN A 138 -5.20 6.97 -18.95
C GLN A 138 -3.90 7.14 -18.17
N THR A 139 -3.69 8.32 -17.60
CA THR A 139 -2.62 8.51 -16.62
C THR A 139 -2.85 7.59 -15.43
N GLN A 140 -1.80 6.88 -15.02
CA GLN A 140 -1.90 6.06 -13.82
C GLN A 140 -2.21 6.96 -12.63
N LYS A 141 -3.32 6.68 -11.96
CA LYS A 141 -3.68 7.38 -10.73
C LYS A 141 -2.77 6.91 -9.60
N VAL A 142 -1.71 7.64 -9.34
CA VAL A 142 -0.76 7.35 -8.26
C VAL A 142 -0.80 8.49 -7.27
N GLY A 143 -1.01 8.15 -6.00
CA GLY A 143 -0.95 9.14 -4.93
C GLY A 143 0.49 9.58 -4.68
N ASP A 144 0.73 10.88 -4.70
CA ASP A 144 2.02 11.48 -4.40
C ASP A 144 2.02 12.16 -3.04
N ARG A 145 3.21 12.46 -2.53
CA ARG A 145 3.42 13.16 -1.25
C ARG A 145 3.70 14.63 -1.50
N TYR A 146 3.01 15.45 -0.76
CA TYR A 146 3.14 16.91 -0.81
C TYR A 146 3.60 17.43 0.54
N PHE A 147 4.48 18.42 0.52
CA PHE A 147 5.10 18.98 1.72
C PHE A 147 4.77 20.45 1.83
N PRO A 148 4.65 20.98 3.06
CA PRO A 148 4.54 22.42 3.24
C PRO A 148 5.84 23.12 2.83
N THR A 149 5.75 24.31 2.31
CA THR A 149 6.93 25.12 2.00
C THR A 149 7.70 25.49 3.27
N THR A 150 6.96 25.75 4.35
CA THR A 150 7.53 26.09 5.66
C THR A 150 6.65 25.56 6.78
N LEU A 151 7.26 25.26 7.92
CA LEU A 151 6.58 25.07 9.19
C LEU A 151 6.91 26.25 10.11
N ILE A 152 5.93 26.69 10.89
CA ILE A 152 6.03 27.89 11.71
C ILE A 152 5.84 27.50 13.17
N SER A 153 6.68 28.07 14.05
CA SER A 153 6.50 27.96 15.49
C SER A 153 5.32 28.80 15.95
N THR A 154 4.55 28.31 16.90
CA THR A 154 3.42 29.07 17.45
C THR A 154 3.93 30.30 18.23
N PRO A 155 3.49 31.51 17.89
CA PRO A 155 3.71 32.66 18.73
C PRO A 155 3.02 32.52 20.09
N SER A 156 3.46 33.23 21.09
CA SER A 156 2.79 33.27 22.39
C SER A 156 1.39 33.88 22.29
N GLY A 157 0.48 33.43 23.16
CA GLY A 157 -0.85 34.02 23.28
C GLY A 157 -1.94 33.44 22.38
N ASN A 158 -1.72 32.33 21.72
CA ASN A 158 -2.70 31.71 20.82
C ASN A 158 -3.49 30.57 21.46
N ALA A 159 -4.77 30.49 21.11
CA ALA A 159 -5.65 29.34 21.39
C ALA A 159 -5.76 28.39 20.16
N ALA A 160 -5.45 28.86 18.97
CA ALA A 160 -5.34 28.10 17.75
C ALA A 160 -4.33 28.77 16.82
N PHE A 161 -3.53 27.98 16.11
CA PHE A 161 -2.52 28.47 15.21
C PHE A 161 -2.21 27.49 14.08
N THR A 162 -2.03 28.01 12.86
CA THR A 162 -1.64 27.21 11.70
C THR A 162 -0.13 27.03 11.67
N LEU A 163 0.33 25.80 11.78
CA LEU A 163 1.74 25.44 11.81
C LEU A 163 2.34 25.30 10.42
N GLY A 164 1.52 25.01 9.41
CA GLY A 164 1.95 24.85 8.03
C GLY A 164 0.78 24.56 7.11
N VAL A 165 1.00 24.80 5.82
CA VAL A 165 0.00 24.59 4.77
C VAL A 165 0.63 23.79 3.64
N VAL A 166 -0.04 22.74 3.22
CA VAL A 166 0.27 21.99 1.99
C VAL A 166 -0.74 22.41 0.93
N SER A 167 -0.24 22.93 -0.17
CA SER A 167 -1.06 23.24 -1.35
C SER A 167 -0.86 22.14 -2.39
N ILE A 168 -1.96 21.56 -2.86
CA ILE A 168 -1.97 20.54 -3.89
C ILE A 168 -2.69 21.13 -5.10
N GLY A 169 -1.97 21.19 -6.22
CA GLY A 169 -2.52 21.66 -7.50
C GLY A 169 -3.59 20.72 -8.06
N PRO A 170 -4.15 21.07 -9.22
CA PRO A 170 -5.16 20.23 -9.84
C PRO A 170 -4.56 18.88 -10.23
N LEU A 171 -5.20 17.79 -9.80
CA LEU A 171 -4.91 16.43 -10.23
C LEU A 171 -5.96 16.01 -11.26
N ASP A 172 -5.61 15.09 -12.15
CA ASP A 172 -6.51 14.60 -13.20
C ASP A 172 -7.45 13.48 -12.72
N PHE A 173 -7.55 13.27 -11.42
CA PHE A 173 -8.41 12.29 -10.77
C PHE A 173 -8.98 12.81 -9.45
N ASP A 174 -10.13 12.25 -9.05
CA ASP A 174 -10.69 12.46 -7.72
C ASP A 174 -9.78 11.84 -6.66
N TRP A 175 -9.60 12.51 -5.54
CA TRP A 175 -8.68 12.04 -4.50
C TRP A 175 -9.11 12.47 -3.10
N ARG A 176 -8.51 11.84 -2.09
CA ARG A 176 -8.66 12.20 -0.67
C ARG A 176 -7.31 12.52 -0.05
N PRO A 177 -7.23 13.55 0.80
CA PRO A 177 -6.03 13.84 1.56
C PRO A 177 -5.82 12.81 2.66
N GLU A 178 -4.60 12.33 2.79
CA GLU A 178 -4.11 11.54 3.91
C GLU A 178 -2.99 12.33 4.59
N PRO A 179 -3.34 13.22 5.53
CA PRO A 179 -2.35 14.03 6.22
C PRO A 179 -1.61 13.22 7.27
N HIS A 180 -0.30 13.35 7.29
CA HIS A 180 0.58 12.81 8.30
C HIS A 180 1.30 13.93 9.00
N ALA A 181 1.15 14.03 10.30
CA ALA A 181 1.83 15.03 11.11
C ALA A 181 2.27 14.47 12.45
N GLY A 182 3.29 15.07 12.99
CA GLY A 182 3.72 14.80 14.36
C GLY A 182 4.38 16.03 14.93
N CYS A 183 4.15 16.28 16.21
CA CYS A 183 4.83 17.33 16.98
C CYS A 183 5.42 16.69 18.23
N LYS A 184 6.72 16.84 18.43
CA LYS A 184 7.43 16.26 19.57
C LYS A 184 6.87 16.78 20.90
N ARG A 185 6.45 18.06 20.91
CA ARG A 185 5.85 18.68 22.10
C ARG A 185 4.96 19.86 21.72
N ILE A 186 3.74 19.84 22.25
CA ILE A 186 2.82 20.98 22.21
C ILE A 186 2.65 21.43 23.67
N ALA A 187 3.46 22.37 24.12
CA ALA A 187 3.50 22.76 25.52
C ALA A 187 2.39 23.75 25.87
N GLY A 188 1.44 23.35 26.69
CA GLY A 188 0.48 24.26 27.32
C GLY A 188 1.14 25.16 28.35
N THR A 189 0.58 26.36 28.58
CA THR A 189 1.05 27.28 29.63
C THR A 189 0.52 26.92 31.02
N ALA A 190 -0.45 26.00 31.08
CA ALA A 190 -1.02 25.42 32.31
C ALA A 190 -1.28 23.92 32.15
N SER A 191 -1.44 23.23 33.28
CA SER A 191 -1.60 21.77 33.31
C SER A 191 -2.95 21.28 32.76
N ASP A 192 -3.94 22.15 32.63
CA ASP A 192 -5.28 21.89 32.10
C ASP A 192 -5.40 22.17 30.60
N VAL A 193 -4.36 22.72 29.96
CA VAL A 193 -4.36 23.08 28.54
C VAL A 193 -4.10 21.84 27.70
N GLN A 194 -5.11 21.40 26.98
CA GLN A 194 -5.03 20.35 25.97
C GLN A 194 -5.06 20.96 24.56
N VAL A 195 -4.17 20.52 23.69
CA VAL A 195 -4.05 21.05 22.32
C VAL A 195 -3.85 19.91 21.33
N ASP A 196 -4.80 19.75 20.43
CA ASP A 196 -4.71 18.75 19.38
C ASP A 196 -4.04 19.29 18.12
N LEU A 197 -3.41 18.39 17.36
CA LEU A 197 -3.06 18.62 15.97
C LEU A 197 -4.26 18.32 15.09
N ILE A 198 -4.68 19.25 14.26
CA ILE A 198 -5.82 19.08 13.37
C ILE A 198 -5.41 19.46 11.95
N ALA A 199 -5.67 18.56 11.00
CA ALA A 199 -5.53 18.87 9.58
C ALA A 199 -6.90 19.25 9.00
N ARG A 200 -6.98 20.44 8.38
CA ARG A 200 -8.21 20.97 7.79
C ARG A 200 -8.07 21.15 6.29
N LEU A 201 -9.06 20.65 5.56
CA LEU A 201 -9.16 20.76 4.09
C LEU A 201 -9.86 22.06 3.70
N ASN A 202 -9.22 22.84 2.81
CA ASN A 202 -9.76 24.02 2.16
C ASN A 202 -10.28 25.13 3.11
N GLY A 203 -9.70 25.22 4.29
CA GLY A 203 -10.06 26.28 5.21
C GLY A 203 -9.28 26.22 6.49
N GLU A 204 -8.71 27.36 6.89
CA GLU A 204 -7.86 27.43 8.06
C GLU A 204 -8.63 27.11 9.35
N ALA A 205 -9.76 27.74 9.59
CA ALA A 205 -10.53 27.58 10.82
C ALA A 205 -11.80 26.72 10.65
N ALA A 206 -12.43 26.78 9.46
CA ALA A 206 -13.71 26.13 9.18
C ALA A 206 -13.63 25.00 8.15
N GLY A 207 -12.43 24.65 7.67
CA GLY A 207 -12.22 23.56 6.74
C GLY A 207 -12.56 22.20 7.37
N ASN A 208 -12.96 21.25 6.53
CA ASN A 208 -13.28 19.88 6.95
C ASN A 208 -12.07 19.22 7.62
N ILE A 209 -12.29 18.56 8.74
CA ILE A 209 -11.23 17.86 9.45
C ILE A 209 -10.91 16.57 8.70
N VAL A 210 -9.67 16.46 8.23
CA VAL A 210 -9.19 15.29 7.46
C VAL A 210 -8.08 14.53 8.20
N GLY A 211 -7.75 14.94 9.39
CA GLY A 211 -6.83 14.25 10.29
C GLY A 211 -6.81 14.89 11.66
N ARG A 212 -6.60 14.07 12.68
CA ARG A 212 -6.52 14.54 14.07
C ARG A 212 -5.47 13.78 14.85
N GLY A 213 -4.66 14.48 15.61
CA GLY A 213 -3.80 13.94 16.65
C GLY A 213 -4.26 14.46 18.00
N TRP A 214 -4.61 13.55 18.88
CA TRP A 214 -5.00 13.90 20.24
C TRP A 214 -3.76 14.04 21.11
N SER A 215 -3.73 15.05 21.93
CA SER A 215 -2.69 15.21 22.93
C SER A 215 -3.24 15.18 24.35
N ASP A 216 -2.39 14.88 25.30
CA ASP A 216 -2.73 15.02 26.71
C ASP A 216 -2.59 16.49 27.13
N PRO A 217 -3.39 16.94 28.12
CA PRO A 217 -3.23 18.26 28.69
C PRO A 217 -1.90 18.38 29.46
N GLY A 218 -1.31 19.56 29.47
CA GLY A 218 -0.14 19.84 30.30
C GLY A 218 0.93 20.73 29.69
N THR A 219 1.93 21.00 30.49
CA THR A 219 3.11 21.81 30.11
C THR A 219 4.19 20.99 29.41
N THR A 220 4.16 19.66 29.59
CA THR A 220 5.12 18.72 29.00
C THR A 220 4.42 17.43 28.52
N PRO A 221 3.41 17.55 27.61
CA PRO A 221 2.71 16.37 27.09
C PRO A 221 3.63 15.48 26.25
N PRO A 222 3.27 14.21 26.07
CA PRO A 222 3.97 13.32 25.17
C PRO A 222 3.88 13.82 23.71
N PRO A 223 4.66 13.25 22.77
CA PRO A 223 4.56 13.58 21.38
C PRO A 223 3.14 13.32 20.84
N CYS A 224 2.60 14.32 20.11
CA CYS A 224 1.32 14.21 19.43
C CYS A 224 1.53 13.70 18.01
N ILE A 225 0.84 12.62 17.64
CA ILE A 225 0.89 12.01 16.30
C ILE A 225 -0.52 12.04 15.72
N MET A 226 -0.62 12.48 14.46
CA MET A 226 -1.87 12.58 13.74
C MET A 226 -2.27 11.24 13.13
N ILE A 227 -3.55 10.92 13.26
CA ILE A 227 -4.22 9.85 12.54
C ILE A 227 -5.00 10.51 11.39
N PRO A 228 -4.75 10.13 10.12
CA PRO A 228 -5.50 10.64 8.99
C PRO A 228 -6.93 10.09 8.96
N GLY A 229 -7.83 10.87 8.40
CA GLY A 229 -9.22 10.50 8.18
C GLY A 229 -10.21 11.53 8.71
N PRO A 230 -11.43 11.55 8.16
CA PRO A 230 -12.52 12.39 8.63
C PRO A 230 -13.10 11.86 9.94
N PRO A 231 -13.90 12.66 10.66
CA PRO A 231 -14.68 12.19 11.81
C PRO A 231 -15.62 11.03 11.45
N ALA A 232 -15.88 10.15 12.40
CA ALA A 232 -16.81 9.05 12.22
C ALA A 232 -18.20 9.55 11.78
N GLY A 233 -18.83 8.88 10.83
CA GLY A 233 -20.14 9.25 10.29
C GLY A 233 -20.11 10.38 9.25
N SER A 234 -18.94 10.84 8.83
CA SER A 234 -18.81 11.82 7.74
C SER A 234 -19.33 11.23 6.42
N ALA A 235 -19.97 12.08 5.60
CA ALA A 235 -20.39 11.70 4.25
C ALA A 235 -19.17 11.38 3.37
N ASP A 236 -19.37 10.54 2.36
CA ASP A 236 -18.32 10.13 1.41
C ASP A 236 -17.66 11.30 0.66
N THR A 237 -18.39 12.40 0.53
CA THR A 237 -17.91 13.64 -0.09
C THR A 237 -17.16 14.58 0.86
N TYR A 238 -17.11 14.27 2.15
CA TYR A 238 -16.61 15.17 3.19
C TYR A 238 -15.14 15.56 2.99
N ASP A 239 -14.32 14.61 2.62
CA ASP A 239 -12.88 14.78 2.41
C ASP A 239 -12.47 14.61 0.94
N LYS A 240 -13.45 14.54 0.03
CA LYS A 240 -13.20 14.35 -1.39
C LYS A 240 -12.82 15.66 -2.06
N VAL A 241 -11.74 15.61 -2.84
CA VAL A 241 -11.33 16.67 -3.77
C VAL A 241 -11.56 16.16 -5.19
N SER A 242 -12.33 16.91 -5.97
CA SER A 242 -12.65 16.52 -7.34
C SER A 242 -11.47 16.71 -8.28
N ALA A 243 -11.41 15.92 -9.34
CA ALA A 243 -10.46 16.09 -10.43
C ALA A 243 -10.47 17.54 -10.95
N GLY A 244 -9.30 18.08 -11.24
CA GLY A 244 -9.13 19.45 -11.69
C GLY A 244 -9.23 20.54 -10.60
N ALA A 245 -9.61 20.18 -9.38
CA ALA A 245 -9.66 21.13 -8.28
C ALA A 245 -8.31 21.23 -7.55
N THR A 246 -8.00 22.44 -7.06
CA THR A 246 -6.91 22.67 -6.11
C THR A 246 -7.39 22.45 -4.70
N ALA A 247 -6.51 22.07 -3.79
CA ALA A 247 -6.82 21.95 -2.38
C ALA A 247 -5.68 22.50 -1.51
N THR A 248 -6.04 22.98 -0.33
CA THR A 248 -5.09 23.35 0.72
C THR A 248 -5.38 22.53 1.97
N ILE A 249 -4.35 21.99 2.57
CA ILE A 249 -4.45 21.27 3.85
C ILE A 249 -3.65 22.05 4.89
N HIS A 250 -4.38 22.57 5.89
CA HIS A 250 -3.83 23.37 6.97
C HIS A 250 -3.55 22.48 8.17
N LEU A 251 -2.29 22.37 8.59
CA LEU A 251 -1.95 21.78 9.87
C LEU A 251 -2.09 22.82 10.96
N ARG A 252 -2.94 22.54 11.92
CA ARG A 252 -3.22 23.44 13.03
C ARG A 252 -2.94 22.79 14.36
N ALA A 253 -2.49 23.58 15.32
CA ALA A 253 -2.59 23.27 16.73
C ALA A 253 -3.80 24.03 17.29
N GLU A 254 -4.77 23.32 17.87
CA GLU A 254 -6.02 23.87 18.34
C GLU A 254 -6.28 23.44 19.79
N ARG A 255 -6.46 24.41 20.67
CA ARG A 255 -6.77 24.15 22.08
C ARG A 255 -8.17 23.54 22.20
N GLN A 256 -8.26 22.41 22.88
CA GLN A 256 -9.50 21.66 23.12
C GLN A 256 -10.07 21.94 24.53
N SER A 257 -9.17 22.15 25.52
CA SER A 257 -9.57 22.45 26.90
C SER A 257 -8.60 23.41 27.56
N GLY A 258 -8.97 23.92 28.72
CA GLY A 258 -8.22 24.89 29.50
C GLY A 258 -8.37 26.32 28.96
N THR A 259 -7.87 27.32 29.72
CA THR A 259 -7.94 28.74 29.36
C THR A 259 -6.58 29.31 28.96
N GLY A 260 -5.50 28.60 29.20
CA GLY A 260 -4.13 29.00 28.87
C GLY A 260 -3.85 28.98 27.37
N THR A 261 -2.66 29.38 27.02
CA THR A 261 -2.11 29.34 25.66
C THR A 261 -1.16 28.15 25.50
N PHE A 262 -0.57 28.00 24.32
CA PHE A 262 0.40 26.96 24.08
C PHE A 262 1.53 27.43 23.15
N THR A 263 2.59 26.62 23.10
CA THR A 263 3.70 26.85 22.18
C THR A 263 4.08 25.55 21.47
N THR A 264 4.50 25.66 20.21
CA THR A 264 5.10 24.60 19.42
C THR A 264 6.36 25.14 18.76
N ALA A 265 7.31 24.25 18.45
CA ALA A 265 8.47 24.61 17.65
C ALA A 265 8.35 24.00 16.24
N ALA A 266 8.67 24.78 15.21
CA ALA A 266 8.71 24.30 13.83
C ALA A 266 9.70 23.12 13.67
N THR A 267 10.84 23.17 14.37
CA THR A 267 11.85 22.12 14.38
C THR A 267 11.38 20.80 15.00
N ASP A 268 10.37 20.86 15.86
CA ASP A 268 9.77 19.69 16.54
C ASP A 268 8.55 19.16 15.78
N THR A 269 8.17 19.82 14.69
CA THR A 269 6.97 19.48 13.91
C THR A 269 7.35 18.89 12.55
N LYS A 270 6.63 17.86 12.14
CA LYS A 270 6.70 17.30 10.78
C LYS A 270 5.29 17.26 10.20
N PHE A 271 5.20 17.52 8.89
CA PHE A 271 3.93 17.48 8.19
C PHE A 271 4.12 17.16 6.71
N TRP A 272 3.29 16.30 6.19
CA TRP A 272 3.14 16.03 4.76
C TRP A 272 1.75 15.44 4.49
N VAL A 273 1.31 15.50 3.26
CA VAL A 273 0.00 14.99 2.84
C VAL A 273 0.19 14.08 1.64
N LYS A 274 -0.43 12.92 1.65
CA LYS A 274 -0.56 12.06 0.48
C LYS A 274 -1.92 12.30 -0.17
N ALA A 275 -1.94 12.50 -1.48
CA ALA A 275 -3.17 12.53 -2.26
C ALA A 275 -3.52 11.09 -2.68
N ASN A 276 -4.50 10.45 -2.05
CA ASN A 276 -4.93 9.11 -2.39
C ASN A 276 -5.99 9.15 -3.49
N PRO A 277 -5.75 8.55 -4.66
CA PRO A 277 -6.75 8.46 -5.72
C PRO A 277 -8.00 7.70 -5.23
N ILE A 278 -9.16 8.20 -5.65
CA ILE A 278 -10.43 7.47 -5.53
C ILE A 278 -10.61 6.65 -6.82
N PRO A 279 -10.99 5.37 -6.69
CA PRO A 279 -11.20 4.46 -7.82
C PRO A 279 -12.18 4.99 -8.85
#